data_15764e454e96900aec0eed211ec7b925
#
_entry.id   15764e454e96900aec0eed211ec7b925
#
_cell.length_a   1.000
_cell.length_b   1.000
_cell.length_c   1.000
_cell.angle_alpha   90.00
_cell.angle_beta   90.00
_cell.angle_gamma   90.00
#
_symmetry.space_group_name_H-M   'P 1'
#
loop_
_entity.id
_entity.type
_entity.pdbx_description
1 polymer ?
#
loop_
_entity_poly.entity_id
_entity_poly.type
_entity_poly.pdbx_seq_one_letter_code
_entity_poly.pdbx_strand_id
1 'polypeptide(L)'
;LGDVYKRQDDMLIDIDTFIEKRDFENCNYRIAKTELEIYKVREASESLLEEIKEITLSDEKYRSIVTKLKTKYRKLNSEYQEHSNLYDEMQDAITLQLENIEKNFLGFESAMENNEYTEVVHIVKALDAMIEHMGIVIKEVPDLILMAKEIIPKRIKEVDDVVKEMEEKGYPLELSLIH
;
A
#
# COMPACT_ATOMS: atom_id res chain seq x y z
N LEU A 1 11.63 36.15 2.77
CA LEU A 1 12.66 36.21 3.82
C LEU A 1 13.17 37.66 4.00
N GLY A 2 13.54 38.40 2.94
CA GLY A 2 14.07 39.78 3.03
C GLY A 2 13.11 40.76 3.73
N ASP A 3 11.81 40.67 3.48
CA ASP A 3 10.81 41.56 4.09
C ASP A 3 10.59 41.29 5.59
N VAL A 4 10.79 40.07 6.05
CA VAL A 4 10.69 39.72 7.47
C VAL A 4 11.82 40.28 8.26
N TYR A 5 13.07 40.17 7.79
CA TYR A 5 14.25 40.76 8.44
C TYR A 5 14.17 42.28 8.48
N LYS A 6 13.77 42.91 7.38
CA LYS A 6 13.60 44.35 7.32
C LYS A 6 12.58 44.86 8.35
N ARG A 7 11.49 44.17 8.53
CA ARG A 7 10.46 44.51 9.50
C ARG A 7 10.91 44.34 10.94
N GLN A 8 11.78 43.35 11.21
CA GLN A 8 12.40 43.16 12.53
C GLN A 8 13.38 44.29 12.87
N ASP A 9 14.24 44.67 11.91
CA ASP A 9 15.15 45.79 12.05
C ASP A 9 14.41 47.11 12.31
N ASP A 10 13.34 47.39 11.57
CA ASP A 10 12.50 48.59 11.77
C ASP A 10 11.90 48.62 13.18
N MET A 11 11.48 47.49 13.74
CA MET A 11 10.94 47.42 15.11
C MET A 11 12.02 47.74 16.19
N LEU A 12 13.22 47.25 15.99
CA LEU A 12 14.33 47.54 16.91
C LEU A 12 14.77 48.98 16.84
N ILE A 13 14.84 49.58 15.67
CA ILE A 13 15.15 50.99 15.44
C ILE A 13 14.08 51.88 16.09
N ASP A 14 12.81 51.55 16.01
CA ASP A 14 11.75 52.27 16.70
C ASP A 14 11.92 52.26 18.21
N ILE A 15 12.26 51.10 18.82
CA ILE A 15 12.50 50.98 20.27
C ILE A 15 13.67 51.86 20.69
N ASP A 16 14.80 51.83 19.99
CA ASP A 16 15.96 52.67 20.25
C ASP A 16 15.58 54.14 20.16
N THR A 17 14.85 54.56 19.18
CA THR A 17 14.38 55.93 19.00
C THR A 17 13.50 56.41 20.17
N PHE A 18 12.60 55.54 20.69
CA PHE A 18 11.79 55.87 21.86
C PHE A 18 12.63 55.97 23.15
N ILE A 19 13.65 55.13 23.31
CA ILE A 19 14.58 55.20 24.43
C ILE A 19 15.36 56.54 24.43
N GLU A 20 15.89 56.94 23.28
CA GLU A 20 16.62 58.21 23.12
C GLU A 20 15.76 59.42 23.44
N LYS A 21 14.49 59.39 23.04
CA LYS A 21 13.50 60.45 23.32
C LYS A 21 12.93 60.41 24.73
N ARG A 22 13.29 59.42 25.56
CA ARG A 22 12.74 59.15 26.89
C ARG A 22 11.22 58.96 26.90
N ASP A 23 10.66 58.49 25.78
CA ASP A 23 9.24 58.20 25.65
C ASP A 23 8.99 56.73 26.08
N PHE A 24 8.96 56.50 27.35
CA PHE A 24 8.86 55.16 27.94
C PHE A 24 7.48 54.51 27.71
N GLU A 25 6.42 55.27 27.50
CA GLU A 25 5.11 54.73 27.25
C GLU A 25 5.03 54.07 25.85
N ASN A 26 5.47 54.81 24.83
CA ASN A 26 5.53 54.26 23.46
C ASN A 26 6.60 53.17 23.32
N CYS A 27 7.71 53.27 24.07
CA CYS A 27 8.70 52.21 24.12
C CYS A 27 8.13 50.90 24.66
N ASN A 28 7.45 50.92 25.82
CA ASN A 28 6.81 49.75 26.40
C ASN A 28 5.73 49.15 25.48
N TYR A 29 4.92 49.99 24.85
CA TYR A 29 3.92 49.54 23.87
C TYR A 29 4.59 48.85 22.69
N ARG A 30 5.69 49.39 22.16
CA ARG A 30 6.41 48.82 21.02
C ARG A 30 7.07 47.51 21.39
N ILE A 31 7.70 47.39 22.57
CA ILE A 31 8.25 46.15 23.08
C ILE A 31 7.17 45.08 23.19
N ALA A 32 6.03 45.35 23.84
CA ALA A 32 4.96 44.38 23.98
C ALA A 32 4.39 43.93 22.62
N LYS A 33 4.30 44.83 21.65
CA LYS A 33 3.87 44.50 20.29
C LYS A 33 4.88 43.60 19.56
N THR A 34 6.19 43.88 19.74
CA THR A 34 7.28 43.08 19.17
C THR A 34 7.31 41.67 19.77
N GLU A 35 7.17 41.54 21.09
CA GLU A 35 7.07 40.26 21.78
C GLU A 35 5.87 39.45 21.30
N LEU A 36 4.72 40.08 21.10
CA LEU A 36 3.54 39.40 20.57
C LEU A 36 3.79 38.89 19.14
N GLU A 37 4.45 39.66 18.28
CA GLU A 37 4.79 39.22 16.93
C GLU A 37 5.81 38.09 16.94
N ILE A 38 6.82 38.14 17.78
CA ILE A 38 7.78 37.03 17.97
C ILE A 38 7.07 35.77 18.45
N TYR A 39 6.17 35.89 19.41
CA TYR A 39 5.39 34.75 19.90
C TYR A 39 4.56 34.10 18.77
N LYS A 40 3.84 34.89 17.94
CA LYS A 40 3.07 34.39 16.82
C LYS A 40 3.94 33.66 15.79
N VAL A 41 5.10 34.18 15.46
CA VAL A 41 6.05 33.57 14.51
C VAL A 41 6.57 32.24 15.08
N ARG A 42 6.88 32.23 16.36
CA ARG A 42 7.34 31.01 17.04
C ARG A 42 6.27 29.93 17.05
N GLU A 43 5.04 30.24 17.43
CA GLU A 43 3.90 29.32 17.41
C GLU A 43 3.65 28.75 16.01
N ALA A 44 3.65 29.62 14.99
CA ALA A 44 3.49 29.17 13.61
C ALA A 44 4.63 28.27 13.14
N SER A 45 5.86 28.55 13.55
CA SER A 45 7.03 27.74 13.21
C SER A 45 7.01 26.38 13.92
N GLU A 46 6.60 26.33 15.19
CA GLU A 46 6.47 25.09 15.97
C GLU A 46 5.36 24.22 15.39
N SER A 47 4.20 24.80 15.00
CA SER A 47 3.10 24.08 14.33
C SER A 47 3.54 23.51 13.00
N LEU A 48 4.21 24.29 12.17
CA LEU A 48 4.72 23.82 10.87
C LEU A 48 5.76 22.70 11.02
N LEU A 49 6.63 22.79 12.02
CA LEU A 49 7.62 21.76 12.31
C LEU A 49 6.96 20.43 12.71
N GLU A 50 5.88 20.48 13.49
CA GLU A 50 5.13 19.30 13.88
C GLU A 50 4.44 18.66 12.67
N GLU A 51 3.81 19.46 11.82
CA GLU A 51 3.19 19.01 10.58
C GLU A 51 4.21 18.32 9.65
N ILE A 52 5.40 18.90 9.48
CA ILE A 52 6.49 18.29 8.69
C ILE A 52 6.92 16.95 9.28
N LYS A 53 7.03 16.84 10.62
CA LYS A 53 7.38 15.57 11.26
C LYS A 53 6.34 14.50 11.02
N GLU A 54 5.05 14.81 11.16
CA GLU A 54 3.96 13.86 10.91
C GLU A 54 3.98 13.35 9.46
N ILE A 55 4.17 14.25 8.49
CA ILE A 55 4.29 13.89 7.07
C ILE A 55 5.50 12.97 6.84
N THR A 56 6.66 13.33 7.38
CA THR A 56 7.90 12.55 7.21
C THR A 56 7.77 11.14 7.81
N LEU A 57 7.18 11.02 9.01
CA LEU A 57 6.94 9.71 9.64
C LEU A 57 5.97 8.85 8.83
N SER A 58 4.96 9.47 8.22
CA SER A 58 4.01 8.77 7.34
C SER A 58 4.69 8.26 6.07
N ASP A 59 5.53 9.08 5.44
CA ASP A 59 6.30 8.71 4.25
C ASP A 59 7.21 7.50 4.51
N GLU A 60 8.04 7.55 5.54
CA GLU A 60 8.93 6.46 5.94
C GLU A 60 8.16 5.16 6.24
N LYS A 61 7.03 5.28 6.93
CA LYS A 61 6.17 4.15 7.26
C LYS A 61 5.64 3.44 6.00
N TYR A 62 5.07 4.20 5.06
CA TYR A 62 4.51 3.61 3.84
C TYR A 62 5.59 3.03 2.94
N ARG A 63 6.74 3.68 2.79
CA ARG A 63 7.90 3.13 2.06
C ARG A 63 8.40 1.82 2.67
N SER A 64 8.44 1.73 4.00
CA SER A 64 8.82 0.50 4.71
C SER A 64 7.82 -0.64 4.45
N ILE A 65 6.51 -0.35 4.51
CA ILE A 65 5.47 -1.35 4.23
C ILE A 65 5.58 -1.86 2.78
N VAL A 66 5.66 -0.94 1.81
CA VAL A 66 5.75 -1.31 0.38
C VAL A 66 7.03 -2.06 0.06
N THR A 67 8.15 -1.77 0.73
CA THR A 67 9.38 -2.55 0.59
C THR A 67 9.18 -4.01 1.02
N LYS A 68 8.44 -4.26 2.11
CA LYS A 68 8.07 -5.61 2.53
C LYS A 68 7.14 -6.29 1.52
N LEU A 69 6.16 -5.57 0.98
CA LEU A 69 5.25 -6.07 -0.05
C LEU A 69 6.00 -6.41 -1.35
N LYS A 70 6.92 -5.56 -1.79
CA LYS A 70 7.80 -5.85 -2.93
C LYS A 70 8.62 -7.12 -2.72
N THR A 71 9.09 -7.37 -1.50
CA THR A 71 9.83 -8.59 -1.16
C THR A 71 8.95 -9.84 -1.23
N LYS A 72 7.72 -9.77 -0.66
CA LYS A 72 6.73 -10.85 -0.77
C LYS A 72 6.38 -11.13 -2.23
N TYR A 73 6.07 -10.08 -3.00
CA TYR A 73 5.75 -10.18 -4.42
C TYR A 73 6.86 -10.86 -5.24
N ARG A 74 8.12 -10.44 -5.06
CA ARG A 74 9.26 -11.03 -5.76
C ARG A 74 9.40 -12.52 -5.49
N LYS A 75 9.18 -12.94 -4.23
CA LYS A 75 9.19 -14.36 -3.87
C LYS A 75 8.09 -15.13 -4.59
N LEU A 76 6.85 -14.61 -4.57
CA LEU A 76 5.71 -15.23 -5.27
C LEU A 76 5.93 -15.31 -6.78
N ASN A 77 6.42 -14.24 -7.39
CA ASN A 77 6.70 -14.24 -8.82
C ASN A 77 7.80 -15.24 -9.18
N SER A 78 8.87 -15.35 -8.39
CA SER A 78 9.92 -16.38 -8.59
C SER A 78 9.34 -17.79 -8.50
N GLU A 79 8.53 -18.07 -7.48
CA GLU A 79 7.88 -19.37 -7.28
C GLU A 79 6.94 -19.72 -8.45
N TYR A 80 6.16 -18.76 -8.94
CA TYR A 80 5.34 -18.94 -10.15
C TYR A 80 6.18 -19.22 -11.39
N GLN A 81 7.25 -18.45 -11.64
CA GLN A 81 8.10 -18.62 -12.82
C GLN A 81 8.81 -19.97 -12.84
N GLU A 82 9.26 -20.46 -11.67
CA GLU A 82 9.92 -21.78 -11.54
C GLU A 82 8.98 -22.95 -11.87
N HIS A 83 7.66 -22.78 -11.67
CA HIS A 83 6.67 -23.83 -11.81
C HIS A 83 5.54 -23.46 -12.78
N SER A 84 5.75 -22.52 -13.69
CA SER A 84 4.72 -21.98 -14.59
C SER A 84 3.95 -23.03 -15.39
N ASN A 85 4.62 -24.14 -15.74
CA ASN A 85 4.02 -25.27 -16.45
C ASN A 85 2.93 -26.01 -15.65
N LEU A 86 2.83 -25.84 -14.34
CA LEU A 86 1.82 -26.48 -13.49
C LEU A 86 0.47 -25.75 -13.53
N TYR A 87 0.43 -24.52 -14.05
CA TYR A 87 -0.79 -23.69 -14.04
C TYR A 87 -1.64 -23.79 -15.33
N ASP A 88 -1.08 -24.44 -16.37
CA ASP A 88 -1.79 -24.75 -17.61
C ASP A 88 -2.61 -23.56 -18.17
N GLU A 89 -3.91 -23.71 -18.38
CA GLU A 89 -4.80 -22.66 -18.91
C GLU A 89 -4.92 -21.41 -18.00
N MET A 90 -4.47 -21.49 -16.74
CA MET A 90 -4.52 -20.36 -15.80
C MET A 90 -3.33 -19.40 -15.92
N GLN A 91 -2.32 -19.71 -16.73
CA GLN A 91 -1.09 -18.92 -16.86
C GLN A 91 -1.38 -17.47 -17.25
N ASP A 92 -2.24 -17.24 -18.25
CA ASP A 92 -2.54 -15.88 -18.73
C ASP A 92 -3.25 -15.06 -17.65
N ALA A 93 -4.18 -15.68 -16.91
CA ALA A 93 -4.90 -15.01 -15.83
C ALA A 93 -3.96 -14.64 -14.67
N ILE A 94 -3.05 -15.53 -14.30
CA ILE A 94 -2.05 -15.29 -13.25
C ILE A 94 -1.10 -14.18 -13.68
N THR A 95 -0.59 -14.24 -14.91
CA THR A 95 0.32 -13.22 -15.47
C THR A 95 -0.33 -11.84 -15.46
N LEU A 96 -1.59 -11.74 -15.89
CA LEU A 96 -2.35 -10.49 -15.87
C LEU A 96 -2.48 -9.91 -14.45
N GLN A 97 -2.72 -10.76 -13.44
CA GLN A 97 -2.80 -10.31 -12.05
C GLN A 97 -1.44 -9.86 -11.49
N LEU A 98 -0.35 -10.54 -11.85
CA LEU A 98 1.00 -10.11 -11.50
C LEU A 98 1.35 -8.75 -12.11
N GLU A 99 1.00 -8.51 -13.39
CA GLU A 99 1.13 -7.21 -14.04
C GLU A 99 0.30 -6.11 -13.35
N ASN A 100 -0.90 -6.44 -12.88
CA ASN A 100 -1.73 -5.49 -12.14
C ASN A 100 -1.09 -5.10 -10.80
N ILE A 101 -0.45 -6.04 -10.11
CA ILE A 101 0.32 -5.74 -8.88
C ILE A 101 1.48 -4.80 -9.21
N GLU A 102 2.21 -5.02 -10.30
CA GLU A 102 3.30 -4.13 -10.73
C GLU A 102 2.81 -2.72 -11.06
N LYS A 103 1.67 -2.59 -11.74
CA LYS A 103 1.03 -1.29 -12.00
C LYS A 103 0.66 -0.56 -10.70
N ASN A 104 0.17 -1.29 -9.70
CA ASN A 104 -0.12 -0.69 -8.39
C ASN A 104 1.15 -0.23 -7.66
N PHE A 105 2.29 -0.93 -7.80
CA PHE A 105 3.57 -0.43 -7.27
C PHE A 105 4.01 0.87 -7.95
N LEU A 106 3.81 1.01 -9.26
CA LEU A 106 4.08 2.27 -9.97
C LEU A 106 3.12 3.38 -9.54
N GLY A 107 1.83 3.06 -9.36
CA GLY A 107 0.83 3.98 -8.82
C GLY A 107 1.21 4.49 -7.43
N PHE A 108 1.73 3.61 -6.56
CA PHE A 108 2.23 4.00 -5.24
C PHE A 108 3.36 5.04 -5.34
N GLU A 109 4.36 4.82 -6.20
CA GLU A 109 5.47 5.79 -6.35
C GLU A 109 4.95 7.15 -6.84
N SER A 110 4.03 7.14 -7.82
CA SER A 110 3.41 8.38 -8.32
C SER A 110 2.60 9.11 -7.24
N ALA A 111 1.78 8.40 -6.47
CA ALA A 111 0.99 8.99 -5.39
C ALA A 111 1.89 9.57 -4.27
N MET A 112 3.02 8.90 -3.96
CA MET A 112 4.01 9.39 -3.00
C MET A 112 4.71 10.67 -3.50
N GLU A 113 5.09 10.73 -4.78
CA GLU A 113 5.69 11.92 -5.39
C GLU A 113 4.75 13.13 -5.39
N ASN A 114 3.44 12.88 -5.57
CA ASN A 114 2.41 13.91 -5.56
C ASN A 114 1.90 14.27 -4.14
N ASN A 115 2.37 13.60 -3.09
CA ASN A 115 1.89 13.75 -1.71
C ASN A 115 0.39 13.41 -1.53
N GLU A 116 -0.14 12.49 -2.34
CA GLU A 116 -1.53 12.04 -2.31
C GLU A 116 -1.71 10.90 -1.28
N TYR A 117 -1.52 11.20 0.02
CA TYR A 117 -1.47 10.19 1.08
C TYR A 117 -2.75 9.36 1.23
N THR A 118 -3.92 9.91 0.90
CA THR A 118 -5.17 9.14 0.88
C THR A 118 -5.10 8.02 -0.16
N GLU A 119 -4.60 8.34 -1.36
CA GLU A 119 -4.41 7.37 -2.44
C GLU A 119 -3.34 6.33 -2.07
N VAL A 120 -2.23 6.77 -1.45
CA VAL A 120 -1.19 5.87 -0.93
C VAL A 120 -1.78 4.81 0.00
N VAL A 121 -2.66 5.19 0.93
CA VAL A 121 -3.32 4.24 1.85
C VAL A 121 -4.16 3.22 1.09
N HIS A 122 -4.92 3.65 0.08
CA HIS A 122 -5.76 2.77 -0.74
C HIS A 122 -4.90 1.78 -1.54
N ILE A 123 -3.85 2.27 -2.20
CA ILE A 123 -2.95 1.44 -3.00
C ILE A 123 -2.23 0.41 -2.11
N VAL A 124 -1.73 0.79 -0.94
CA VAL A 124 -1.04 -0.13 -0.02
C VAL A 124 -1.96 -1.25 0.45
N LYS A 125 -3.23 -0.94 0.78
CA LYS A 125 -4.23 -1.95 1.14
C LYS A 125 -4.56 -2.87 -0.02
N ALA A 126 -4.70 -2.32 -1.22
CA ALA A 126 -4.96 -3.11 -2.43
C ALA A 126 -3.78 -4.05 -2.73
N LEU A 127 -2.54 -3.56 -2.67
CA LEU A 127 -1.33 -4.35 -2.86
C LEU A 127 -1.23 -5.51 -1.86
N ASP A 128 -1.49 -5.27 -0.58
CA ASP A 128 -1.44 -6.31 0.45
C ASP A 128 -2.48 -7.40 0.15
N ALA A 129 -3.73 -7.03 -0.12
CA ALA A 129 -4.79 -7.96 -0.45
C ALA A 129 -4.51 -8.76 -1.75
N MET A 130 -4.01 -8.09 -2.80
CA MET A 130 -3.68 -8.74 -4.07
C MET A 130 -2.54 -9.75 -3.91
N ILE A 131 -1.48 -9.40 -3.18
CA ILE A 131 -0.33 -10.27 -2.94
C ILE A 131 -0.72 -11.48 -2.09
N GLU A 132 -1.55 -11.30 -1.05
CA GLU A 132 -2.07 -12.42 -0.26
C GLU A 132 -2.95 -13.35 -1.09
N HIS A 133 -3.87 -12.79 -1.89
CA HIS A 133 -4.71 -13.58 -2.78
C HIS A 133 -3.89 -14.36 -3.81
N MET A 134 -2.90 -13.71 -4.44
CA MET A 134 -1.99 -14.39 -5.37
C MET A 134 -1.17 -15.50 -4.70
N GLY A 135 -0.79 -15.33 -3.44
CA GLY A 135 -0.13 -16.38 -2.66
C GLY A 135 -0.98 -17.64 -2.52
N ILE A 136 -2.30 -17.48 -2.32
CA ILE A 136 -3.24 -18.59 -2.26
C ILE A 136 -3.38 -19.24 -3.66
N VAL A 137 -3.56 -18.43 -4.70
CA VAL A 137 -3.71 -18.94 -6.09
C VAL A 137 -2.49 -19.74 -6.52
N ILE A 138 -1.28 -19.20 -6.31
CA ILE A 138 -0.04 -19.87 -6.70
C ILE A 138 0.14 -21.21 -5.96
N LYS A 139 -0.29 -21.28 -4.71
CA LYS A 139 -0.18 -22.49 -3.91
C LYS A 139 -1.23 -23.56 -4.24
N GLU A 140 -2.48 -23.15 -4.46
CA GLU A 140 -3.63 -24.09 -4.52
C GLU A 140 -3.97 -24.54 -5.96
N VAL A 141 -3.72 -23.69 -6.97
CA VAL A 141 -4.13 -23.98 -8.36
C VAL A 141 -3.47 -25.23 -8.95
N PRO A 142 -2.17 -25.51 -8.77
CA PRO A 142 -1.55 -26.74 -9.28
C PRO A 142 -2.24 -28.01 -8.77
N ASP A 143 -2.56 -28.06 -7.48
CA ASP A 143 -3.25 -29.23 -6.89
C ASP A 143 -4.67 -29.36 -7.42
N LEU A 144 -5.39 -28.27 -7.63
CA LEU A 144 -6.72 -28.27 -8.21
C LEU A 144 -6.72 -28.76 -9.67
N ILE A 145 -5.74 -28.35 -10.46
CA ILE A 145 -5.55 -28.82 -11.84
C ILE A 145 -5.26 -30.33 -11.86
N LEU A 146 -4.33 -30.78 -10.99
CA LEU A 146 -4.03 -32.21 -10.87
C LEU A 146 -5.27 -33.02 -10.49
N MET A 147 -6.04 -32.55 -9.52
CA MET A 147 -7.28 -33.20 -9.12
C MET A 147 -8.30 -33.26 -10.28
N ALA A 148 -8.50 -32.14 -10.97
CA ALA A 148 -9.50 -32.05 -12.03
C ALA A 148 -9.14 -32.86 -13.30
N LYS A 149 -7.85 -32.84 -13.68
CA LYS A 149 -7.42 -33.48 -14.95
C LYS A 149 -7.01 -34.96 -14.82
N GLU A 150 -6.55 -35.37 -13.67
CA GLU A 150 -5.99 -36.72 -13.48
C GLU A 150 -6.73 -37.52 -12.41
N ILE A 151 -6.85 -37.00 -11.17
CA ILE A 151 -7.34 -37.83 -10.06
C ILE A 151 -8.83 -38.14 -10.21
N ILE A 152 -9.66 -37.12 -10.46
CA ILE A 152 -11.12 -37.31 -10.58
C ILE A 152 -11.50 -38.17 -11.80
N PRO A 153 -10.99 -37.92 -13.02
CA PRO A 153 -11.29 -38.75 -14.16
C PRO A 153 -10.85 -40.22 -13.98
N LYS A 154 -9.69 -40.45 -13.37
CA LYS A 154 -9.20 -41.78 -13.04
C LYS A 154 -10.16 -42.50 -12.09
N ARG A 155 -10.59 -41.82 -11.00
CA ARG A 155 -11.52 -42.39 -10.03
C ARG A 155 -12.88 -42.70 -10.64
N ILE A 156 -13.39 -41.81 -11.50
CA ILE A 156 -14.66 -42.05 -12.22
C ILE A 156 -14.53 -43.30 -13.07
N LYS A 157 -13.42 -43.47 -13.81
CA LYS A 157 -13.18 -44.63 -14.62
C LYS A 157 -13.08 -45.93 -13.79
N GLU A 158 -12.34 -45.90 -12.67
CA GLU A 158 -12.24 -47.03 -11.73
C GLU A 158 -13.64 -47.50 -11.26
N VAL A 159 -14.51 -46.53 -10.91
CA VAL A 159 -15.88 -46.81 -10.47
C VAL A 159 -16.72 -47.39 -11.63
N ASP A 160 -16.63 -46.79 -12.82
CA ASP A 160 -17.35 -47.28 -14.03
C ASP A 160 -16.93 -48.70 -14.38
N ASP A 161 -15.66 -49.04 -14.32
CA ASP A 161 -15.16 -50.39 -14.59
C ASP A 161 -15.68 -51.41 -13.55
N VAL A 162 -15.74 -51.04 -12.26
CA VAL A 162 -16.33 -51.89 -11.20
C VAL A 162 -17.84 -52.09 -11.41
N VAL A 163 -18.58 -51.02 -11.75
CA VAL A 163 -20.01 -51.09 -12.04
C VAL A 163 -20.29 -52.06 -13.22
N LYS A 164 -19.54 -51.95 -14.30
CA LYS A 164 -19.65 -52.83 -15.45
C LYS A 164 -19.39 -54.30 -15.09
N GLU A 165 -18.34 -54.56 -14.31
CA GLU A 165 -18.02 -55.89 -13.82
C GLU A 165 -19.17 -56.50 -12.96
N MET A 166 -19.79 -55.65 -12.11
CA MET A 166 -20.93 -56.08 -11.30
C MET A 166 -22.19 -56.37 -12.15
N GLU A 167 -22.48 -55.55 -13.17
CA GLU A 167 -23.54 -55.79 -14.13
C GLU A 167 -23.33 -57.10 -14.87
N GLU A 168 -22.13 -57.38 -15.38
CA GLU A 168 -21.78 -58.64 -16.05
C GLU A 168 -21.96 -59.85 -15.14
N LYS A 169 -21.73 -59.70 -13.82
CA LYS A 169 -22.00 -60.74 -12.82
C LYS A 169 -23.47 -60.91 -12.44
N GLY A 170 -24.37 -60.12 -13.04
CA GLY A 170 -25.81 -60.19 -12.85
C GLY A 170 -26.33 -59.55 -11.57
N TYR A 171 -25.56 -58.62 -10.96
CA TYR A 171 -26.06 -57.81 -9.84
C TYR A 171 -27.03 -56.74 -10.38
N PRO A 172 -28.25 -56.61 -9.84
CA PRO A 172 -29.18 -55.55 -10.23
C PRO A 172 -28.72 -54.23 -9.64
N LEU A 173 -28.05 -53.43 -10.44
CA LEU A 173 -27.63 -52.06 -10.04
C LEU A 173 -28.72 -51.09 -10.53
N GLU A 174 -29.63 -50.68 -9.65
CA GLU A 174 -30.52 -49.54 -9.90
C GLU A 174 -29.72 -48.25 -9.82
N LEU A 175 -28.85 -48.00 -10.78
CA LEU A 175 -28.18 -46.70 -10.93
C LEU A 175 -29.19 -45.75 -11.57
N SER A 176 -29.86 -44.96 -10.73
CA SER A 176 -30.55 -43.75 -11.18
C SER A 176 -29.50 -42.78 -11.68
N LEU A 177 -29.18 -42.84 -12.97
CA LEU A 177 -28.42 -41.81 -13.65
C LEU A 177 -29.21 -40.53 -13.60
N ILE A 178 -28.84 -39.63 -12.70
CA ILE A 178 -29.28 -38.25 -12.74
C ILE A 178 -28.58 -37.63 -13.96
N HIS A 179 -29.34 -37.50 -15.03
CA HIS A 179 -28.95 -36.79 -16.25
C HIS A 179 -28.97 -35.28 -16.03
#